data_ceb796dd04ca617fa8565d68b23049cf
#
_entry.id   ceb796dd04ca617fa8565d68b23049cf
#
_cell.length_a   1.000
_cell.length_b   1.000
_cell.length_c   1.000
_cell.angle_alpha   90.00
_cell.angle_beta   90.00
_cell.angle_gamma   90.00
#
_symmetry.space_group_name_H-M   'P 1'
#
loop_
_entity.id
_entity.type
_entity.pdbx_description
1 polymer ?
#
loop_
_entity_poly.entity_id
_entity_poly.type
_entity_poly.pdbx_seq_one_letter_code
_entity_poly.pdbx_strand_id
1 'polypeptide(L)'
;MRKSAILMTASVLLLGAVSCSEKKADEPVKKEISVQLYSIRSVIGNPELYAQNHEEAFKALAEMGYTSVEAACYSDGKLYGVDPEQYKADLEAAGLKSLSTHIGHNLSDEELASGDFTESMKWWDQAIAAHKAAGCKYIVCPSFKVPETLAGLKTYCDYFNAIGAKCRENGMLFGYHNHSHEFKKIEDTVIYEYMLENTNPEDVFFEMDVYWAVMGKAYPVELFRKYPGRFTLLHIKDHRELGESGMVGFDAIFKNADIAGMKDFVVEL
;
A
#
# COMPACT_ATOMS: atom_id res chain seq x y z
N MET A 1 35.66 7.11 91.91
CA MET A 1 34.44 7.70 91.25
C MET A 1 34.75 7.75 89.76
N ARG A 2 34.30 6.81 88.94
CA ARG A 2 34.34 6.81 87.51
C ARG A 2 32.96 6.46 86.97
N LYS A 3 32.32 7.36 86.31
CA LYS A 3 31.02 7.16 85.65
C LYS A 3 31.28 6.52 84.28
N SER A 4 30.76 5.32 84.10
CA SER A 4 30.72 4.64 82.79
C SER A 4 29.47 5.03 82.03
N ALA A 5 29.62 5.61 80.87
CA ALA A 5 28.52 5.90 79.97
C ALA A 5 28.31 4.71 79.03
N ILE A 6 27.11 4.19 79.05
CA ILE A 6 26.67 3.10 78.12
C ILE A 6 26.20 3.75 76.82
N LEU A 7 26.85 3.39 75.75
CA LEU A 7 26.48 3.83 74.40
C LEU A 7 25.51 2.79 73.78
N MET A 8 24.26 3.19 73.61
CA MET A 8 23.27 2.40 72.86
C MET A 8 23.40 2.68 71.38
N THR A 9 23.85 1.71 70.63
CA THR A 9 23.83 1.73 69.16
C THR A 9 22.48 1.24 68.68
N ALA A 10 21.66 2.15 68.07
CA ALA A 10 20.44 1.80 67.38
C ALA A 10 20.74 1.33 65.97
N SER A 11 20.53 0.05 65.71
CA SER A 11 20.59 -0.50 64.34
C SER A 11 19.31 -0.20 63.60
N VAL A 12 19.39 0.66 62.56
CA VAL A 12 18.26 0.91 61.64
C VAL A 12 18.30 -0.16 60.56
N LEU A 13 17.31 -1.06 60.59
CA LEU A 13 17.03 -1.98 59.50
C LEU A 13 16.34 -1.22 58.37
N LEU A 14 17.05 -0.95 57.26
CA LEU A 14 16.44 -0.52 55.99
C LEU A 14 15.81 -1.74 55.30
N LEU A 15 14.48 -1.85 55.38
CA LEU A 15 13.68 -2.71 54.54
C LEU A 15 13.61 -2.10 53.16
N GLY A 16 14.45 -2.60 52.23
CA GLY A 16 14.36 -2.28 50.83
C GLY A 16 13.08 -2.88 50.22
N ALA A 17 12.11 -2.03 49.93
CA ALA A 17 10.97 -2.42 49.13
C ALA A 17 11.45 -2.68 47.68
N VAL A 18 11.58 -3.95 47.32
CA VAL A 18 11.75 -4.35 45.91
C VAL A 18 10.39 -4.14 45.21
N SER A 19 10.24 -3.00 44.52
CA SER A 19 9.12 -2.79 43.61
C SER A 19 9.33 -3.71 42.41
N CYS A 20 8.64 -4.83 42.38
CA CYS A 20 8.43 -5.58 41.15
C CYS A 20 7.52 -4.73 40.27
N SER A 21 8.11 -4.03 39.28
CA SER A 21 7.35 -3.52 38.18
C SER A 21 6.88 -4.72 37.37
N GLU A 22 5.60 -5.05 37.50
CA GLU A 22 4.94 -5.93 36.54
C GLU A 22 5.13 -5.34 35.16
N LYS A 23 5.93 -5.98 34.31
CA LYS A 23 5.93 -5.71 32.87
C LYS A 23 4.50 -5.99 32.42
N LYS A 24 3.74 -4.92 32.07
CA LYS A 24 2.52 -5.09 31.28
C LYS A 24 2.92 -6.00 30.12
N ALA A 25 2.25 -7.13 30.00
CA ALA A 25 2.34 -7.94 28.80
C ALA A 25 1.99 -7.01 27.64
N ASP A 26 2.89 -6.89 26.66
CA ASP A 26 2.61 -6.14 25.45
C ASP A 26 1.33 -6.73 24.86
N GLU A 27 0.28 -5.91 24.77
CA GLU A 27 -0.91 -6.31 24.03
C GLU A 27 -0.44 -6.73 22.62
N PRO A 28 -0.95 -7.86 22.09
CA PRO A 28 -0.54 -8.31 20.78
C PRO A 28 -0.83 -7.18 19.80
N VAL A 29 0.22 -6.69 19.12
CA VAL A 29 0.09 -5.67 18.10
C VAL A 29 -0.91 -6.20 17.08
N LYS A 30 -2.08 -5.55 16.96
CA LYS A 30 -3.11 -5.92 16.00
C LYS A 30 -2.51 -5.73 14.62
N LYS A 31 -2.29 -6.81 13.88
CA LYS A 31 -1.76 -6.75 12.53
C LYS A 31 -2.79 -6.04 11.65
N GLU A 32 -2.36 -5.02 10.92
CA GLU A 32 -3.19 -4.40 9.90
C GLU A 32 -3.10 -5.26 8.64
N ILE A 33 -4.25 -5.66 8.12
CA ILE A 33 -4.37 -6.49 6.91
C ILE A 33 -5.39 -5.81 6.00
N SER A 34 -4.95 -5.51 4.78
CA SER A 34 -5.82 -4.89 3.77
C SER A 34 -6.29 -5.90 2.74
N VAL A 35 -7.43 -5.63 2.12
CA VAL A 35 -7.96 -6.40 1.00
C VAL A 35 -8.28 -5.50 -0.18
N GLN A 36 -7.91 -5.96 -1.40
CA GLN A 36 -8.31 -5.31 -2.64
C GLN A 36 -9.78 -5.60 -2.93
N LEU A 37 -10.59 -4.55 -3.03
CA LEU A 37 -12.04 -4.68 -3.26
C LEU A 37 -12.39 -5.24 -4.64
N TYR A 38 -11.45 -5.26 -5.58
CA TYR A 38 -11.63 -5.95 -6.85
C TYR A 38 -11.83 -7.46 -6.68
N SER A 39 -11.32 -8.06 -5.61
CA SER A 39 -11.57 -9.47 -5.25
C SER A 39 -13.06 -9.77 -5.06
N ILE A 40 -13.83 -8.78 -4.62
CA ILE A 40 -15.27 -8.90 -4.42
C ILE A 40 -16.09 -8.03 -5.40
N ARG A 41 -15.52 -7.76 -6.59
CA ARG A 41 -16.16 -6.91 -7.62
C ARG A 41 -17.53 -7.39 -8.08
N SER A 42 -17.81 -8.68 -7.97
CA SER A 42 -19.15 -9.24 -8.25
C SER A 42 -20.20 -8.82 -7.21
N VAL A 43 -19.78 -8.33 -6.05
CA VAL A 43 -20.64 -7.91 -4.93
C VAL A 43 -20.78 -6.39 -4.87
N ILE A 44 -19.66 -5.64 -5.00
CA ILE A 44 -19.63 -4.18 -4.85
C ILE A 44 -18.87 -3.44 -5.98
N GLY A 45 -18.56 -4.09 -7.09
CA GLY A 45 -17.62 -3.56 -8.09
C GLY A 45 -18.08 -2.38 -8.94
N ASN A 46 -19.32 -1.90 -8.77
CA ASN A 46 -19.86 -0.73 -9.45
C ASN A 46 -20.83 0.03 -8.53
N PRO A 47 -21.27 1.26 -8.89
CA PRO A 47 -22.14 2.07 -8.05
C PRO A 47 -23.47 1.42 -7.67
N GLU A 48 -24.09 0.66 -8.56
CA GLU A 48 -25.36 -0.02 -8.30
C GLU A 48 -25.19 -1.15 -7.28
N LEU A 49 -24.21 -2.02 -7.47
CA LEU A 49 -23.90 -3.11 -6.56
C LEU A 49 -23.42 -2.58 -5.19
N TYR A 50 -22.63 -1.51 -5.20
CA TYR A 50 -22.18 -0.85 -3.97
C TYR A 50 -23.36 -0.35 -3.15
N ALA A 51 -24.28 0.39 -3.76
CA ALA A 51 -25.47 0.94 -3.08
C ALA A 51 -26.33 -0.14 -2.42
N GLN A 52 -26.32 -1.35 -2.98
CA GLN A 52 -27.13 -2.48 -2.48
C GLN A 52 -26.43 -3.30 -1.41
N ASN A 53 -25.08 -3.44 -1.46
CA ASN A 53 -24.39 -4.52 -0.76
C ASN A 53 -23.25 -4.06 0.14
N HIS A 54 -22.82 -2.79 0.11
CA HIS A 54 -21.58 -2.36 0.79
C HIS A 54 -21.60 -2.61 2.30
N GLU A 55 -22.73 -2.36 2.98
CA GLU A 55 -22.83 -2.53 4.43
C GLU A 55 -22.54 -3.98 4.86
N GLU A 56 -23.19 -4.95 4.19
CA GLU A 56 -22.99 -6.37 4.47
C GLU A 56 -21.60 -6.84 4.06
N ALA A 57 -21.11 -6.40 2.89
CA ALA A 57 -19.78 -6.75 2.40
C ALA A 57 -18.68 -6.23 3.32
N PHE A 58 -18.74 -4.98 3.75
CA PHE A 58 -17.73 -4.41 4.65
C PHE A 58 -17.76 -5.03 6.04
N LYS A 59 -18.96 -5.30 6.56
CA LYS A 59 -19.10 -6.05 7.81
C LYS A 59 -18.45 -7.44 7.72
N ALA A 60 -18.72 -8.18 6.64
CA ALA A 60 -18.12 -9.49 6.43
C ALA A 60 -16.60 -9.43 6.34
N LEU A 61 -16.01 -8.44 5.63
CA LEU A 61 -14.56 -8.24 5.58
C LEU A 61 -13.98 -7.96 6.97
N ALA A 62 -14.63 -7.11 7.77
CA ALA A 62 -14.19 -6.82 9.13
C ALA A 62 -14.26 -8.06 10.05
N GLU A 63 -15.31 -8.87 9.92
CA GLU A 63 -15.46 -10.14 10.65
C GLU A 63 -14.41 -11.18 10.26
N MET A 64 -13.93 -11.16 9.00
CA MET A 64 -12.80 -11.97 8.53
C MET A 64 -11.44 -11.49 9.09
N GLY A 65 -11.39 -10.31 9.71
CA GLY A 65 -10.20 -9.76 10.33
C GLY A 65 -9.45 -8.72 9.49
N TYR A 66 -9.96 -8.32 8.34
CA TYR A 66 -9.41 -7.20 7.60
C TYR A 66 -9.62 -5.89 8.38
N THR A 67 -8.65 -4.98 8.25
CA THR A 67 -8.66 -3.69 8.96
C THR A 67 -8.76 -2.51 8.02
N SER A 68 -8.45 -2.73 6.75
CA SER A 68 -8.49 -1.71 5.71
C SER A 68 -8.75 -2.32 4.33
N VAL A 69 -9.01 -1.44 3.38
CA VAL A 69 -9.31 -1.86 2.00
C VAL A 69 -8.51 -1.03 1.01
N GLU A 70 -8.32 -1.61 -0.17
CA GLU A 70 -7.91 -0.91 -1.37
C GLU A 70 -9.09 -0.82 -2.33
N ALA A 71 -9.48 0.42 -2.70
CA ALA A 71 -10.58 0.67 -3.62
C ALA A 71 -10.19 0.37 -5.07
N ALA A 72 -11.17 0.07 -5.92
CA ALA A 72 -10.95 -0.21 -7.35
C ALA A 72 -12.03 0.39 -8.27
N CYS A 73 -12.82 1.34 -7.77
CA CYS A 73 -13.86 2.01 -8.57
C CYS A 73 -13.87 3.50 -8.25
N TYR A 74 -13.43 4.30 -9.22
CA TYR A 74 -13.42 5.76 -9.15
C TYR A 74 -13.85 6.34 -10.49
N SER A 75 -14.74 7.33 -10.46
CA SER A 75 -15.13 8.15 -11.61
C SER A 75 -15.61 9.51 -11.14
N ASP A 76 -15.19 10.56 -11.84
CA ASP A 76 -15.72 11.93 -11.70
C ASP A 76 -15.77 12.46 -10.25
N GLY A 77 -14.72 12.19 -9.49
CA GLY A 77 -14.61 12.63 -8.09
C GLY A 77 -15.30 11.73 -7.08
N LYS A 78 -15.88 10.60 -7.49
CA LYS A 78 -16.64 9.68 -6.65
C LYS A 78 -15.99 8.29 -6.58
N LEU A 79 -16.06 7.67 -5.39
CA LEU A 79 -15.67 6.27 -5.20
C LEU A 79 -16.95 5.43 -5.15
N TYR A 80 -17.04 4.41 -5.99
CA TYR A 80 -18.23 3.56 -6.10
C TYR A 80 -19.56 4.35 -6.29
N GLY A 81 -19.48 5.54 -6.89
CA GLY A 81 -20.62 6.41 -7.16
C GLY A 81 -21.09 7.28 -5.99
N VAL A 82 -20.47 7.18 -4.82
CA VAL A 82 -20.74 8.04 -3.66
C VAL A 82 -19.64 9.08 -3.47
N ASP A 83 -19.96 10.14 -2.72
CA ASP A 83 -18.98 11.17 -2.39
C ASP A 83 -17.87 10.57 -1.49
N PRO A 84 -16.63 11.06 -1.57
CA PRO A 84 -15.48 10.50 -0.85
C PRO A 84 -15.67 10.41 0.67
N GLU A 85 -16.30 11.41 1.26
CA GLU A 85 -16.61 11.44 2.69
C GLU A 85 -17.66 10.39 3.07
N GLN A 86 -18.63 10.11 2.18
CA GLN A 86 -19.63 9.04 2.39
C GLN A 86 -18.94 7.69 2.31
N TYR A 87 -18.10 7.44 1.30
CA TYR A 87 -17.31 6.19 1.19
C TYR A 87 -16.47 5.94 2.45
N LYS A 88 -15.81 6.99 2.96
CA LYS A 88 -15.06 6.91 4.21
C LYS A 88 -15.95 6.54 5.39
N ALA A 89 -17.10 7.18 5.52
CA ALA A 89 -18.06 6.92 6.60
C ALA A 89 -18.60 5.48 6.55
N ASP A 90 -18.89 4.96 5.36
CA ASP A 90 -19.36 3.59 5.15
C ASP A 90 -18.31 2.56 5.62
N LEU A 91 -17.03 2.78 5.32
CA LEU A 91 -15.94 1.94 5.82
C LEU A 91 -15.79 2.01 7.34
N GLU A 92 -15.78 3.24 7.89
CA GLU A 92 -15.63 3.48 9.33
C GLU A 92 -16.79 2.85 10.14
N ALA A 93 -18.01 2.84 9.60
CA ALA A 93 -19.16 2.18 10.21
C ALA A 93 -18.95 0.67 10.38
N ALA A 94 -18.17 0.03 9.51
CA ALA A 94 -17.78 -1.38 9.61
C ALA A 94 -16.47 -1.59 10.38
N GLY A 95 -15.79 -0.53 10.84
CA GLY A 95 -14.48 -0.59 11.49
C GLY A 95 -13.31 -0.77 10.54
N LEU A 96 -13.50 -0.48 9.24
CA LEU A 96 -12.47 -0.52 8.19
C LEU A 96 -11.91 0.88 7.92
N LYS A 97 -10.74 0.94 7.26
CA LYS A 97 -10.11 2.17 6.77
C LYS A 97 -9.87 2.09 5.27
N SER A 98 -9.85 3.23 4.60
CA SER A 98 -9.37 3.34 3.23
C SER A 98 -7.84 3.43 3.24
N LEU A 99 -7.12 2.37 2.88
CA LEU A 99 -5.66 2.38 2.82
C LEU A 99 -5.18 2.97 1.50
N SER A 100 -5.66 2.43 0.41
CA SER A 100 -5.19 2.71 -0.94
C SER A 100 -6.32 2.62 -1.96
N THR A 101 -5.99 2.96 -3.19
CA THR A 101 -6.91 2.86 -4.33
C THR A 101 -6.14 2.51 -5.60
N HIS A 102 -6.75 1.67 -6.45
CA HIS A 102 -6.31 1.45 -7.82
C HIS A 102 -7.04 2.41 -8.75
N ILE A 103 -6.33 3.40 -9.27
CA ILE A 103 -6.80 4.32 -10.30
C ILE A 103 -5.70 4.65 -11.30
N GLY A 104 -6.08 5.00 -12.51
CA GLY A 104 -5.15 5.40 -13.55
C GLY A 104 -5.79 6.33 -14.56
N HIS A 105 -4.96 7.16 -15.17
CA HIS A 105 -5.32 8.02 -16.30
C HIS A 105 -4.21 7.95 -17.33
N ASN A 106 -4.52 7.45 -18.53
CA ASN A 106 -3.54 7.32 -19.59
C ASN A 106 -3.29 8.67 -20.25
N LEU A 107 -2.04 8.90 -20.65
CA LEU A 107 -1.71 10.02 -21.53
C LEU A 107 -2.41 9.89 -22.88
N SER A 108 -2.87 10.99 -23.44
CA SER A 108 -3.22 11.09 -24.85
C SER A 108 -1.97 10.90 -25.73
N ASP A 109 -2.18 10.58 -27.00
CA ASP A 109 -1.04 10.44 -27.93
C ASP A 109 -0.28 11.77 -28.10
N GLU A 110 -0.96 12.93 -27.96
CA GLU A 110 -0.35 14.26 -27.99
C GLU A 110 0.51 14.52 -26.74
N GLU A 111 0.01 14.22 -25.54
CA GLU A 111 0.77 14.36 -24.30
C GLU A 111 1.97 13.41 -24.26
N LEU A 112 1.79 12.18 -24.76
CA LEU A 112 2.88 11.21 -24.86
C LEU A 112 4.00 11.71 -25.81
N ALA A 113 3.63 12.35 -26.90
CA ALA A 113 4.58 12.87 -27.87
C ALA A 113 5.25 14.17 -27.43
N SER A 114 4.51 15.08 -26.79
CA SER A 114 5.00 16.39 -26.36
C SER A 114 5.70 16.38 -25.00
N GLY A 115 5.30 15.45 -24.10
CA GLY A 115 5.69 15.48 -22.70
C GLY A 115 5.01 16.59 -21.89
N ASP A 116 3.96 17.20 -22.41
CA ASP A 116 3.14 18.17 -21.69
C ASP A 116 1.91 17.48 -21.09
N PHE A 117 1.90 17.34 -19.78
CA PHE A 117 0.87 16.61 -19.01
C PHE A 117 -0.23 17.51 -18.46
N THR A 118 -0.32 18.75 -18.91
CA THR A 118 -1.21 19.77 -18.31
C THR A 118 -2.65 19.31 -18.20
N GLU A 119 -3.21 18.66 -19.22
CA GLU A 119 -4.62 18.20 -19.20
C GLU A 119 -4.79 16.98 -18.30
N SER A 120 -3.92 15.98 -18.41
CA SER A 120 -3.95 14.80 -17.53
C SER A 120 -3.77 15.18 -16.07
N MET A 121 -2.94 16.17 -15.76
CA MET A 121 -2.73 16.62 -14.38
C MET A 121 -3.96 17.31 -13.78
N LYS A 122 -4.86 17.89 -14.56
CA LYS A 122 -6.15 18.41 -14.06
C LYS A 122 -7.06 17.27 -13.57
N TRP A 123 -7.05 16.14 -14.27
CA TRP A 123 -7.78 14.95 -13.82
C TRP A 123 -7.20 14.43 -12.51
N TRP A 124 -5.86 14.40 -12.40
CA TRP A 124 -5.19 14.00 -11.16
C TRP A 124 -5.46 14.95 -9.99
N ASP A 125 -5.61 16.24 -10.22
CA ASP A 125 -6.00 17.20 -9.19
C ASP A 125 -7.32 16.82 -8.52
N GLN A 126 -8.32 16.47 -9.34
CA GLN A 126 -9.63 16.03 -8.83
C GLN A 126 -9.53 14.67 -8.13
N ALA A 127 -8.81 13.71 -8.73
CA ALA A 127 -8.65 12.39 -8.16
C ALA A 127 -7.92 12.42 -6.81
N ILE A 128 -6.81 13.16 -6.70
CA ILE A 128 -6.05 13.33 -5.48
C ILE A 128 -6.91 13.95 -4.37
N ALA A 129 -7.68 15.01 -4.70
CA ALA A 129 -8.57 15.66 -3.73
C ALA A 129 -9.64 14.69 -3.19
N ALA A 130 -10.25 13.90 -4.08
CA ALA A 130 -11.26 12.91 -3.71
C ALA A 130 -10.68 11.82 -2.79
N HIS A 131 -9.51 11.25 -3.14
CA HIS A 131 -8.91 10.18 -2.35
C HIS A 131 -8.35 10.68 -1.01
N LYS A 132 -7.89 11.93 -0.95
CA LYS A 132 -7.55 12.59 0.31
C LYS A 132 -8.77 12.71 1.23
N ALA A 133 -9.92 13.13 0.70
CA ALA A 133 -11.18 13.21 1.46
C ALA A 133 -11.66 11.83 1.91
N ALA A 134 -11.48 10.79 1.08
CA ALA A 134 -11.75 9.40 1.43
C ALA A 134 -10.78 8.81 2.48
N GLY A 135 -9.69 9.54 2.83
CA GLY A 135 -8.72 9.10 3.84
C GLY A 135 -7.68 8.12 3.33
N CYS A 136 -7.49 8.00 2.01
CA CYS A 136 -6.45 7.14 1.43
C CYS A 136 -5.05 7.63 1.79
N LYS A 137 -4.17 6.68 2.08
CA LYS A 137 -2.73 6.92 2.28
C LYS A 137 -1.97 6.80 0.96
N TYR A 138 -2.43 5.91 0.09
CA TYR A 138 -1.78 5.58 -1.17
C TYR A 138 -2.75 5.72 -2.35
N ILE A 139 -2.22 6.19 -3.46
CA ILE A 139 -2.84 6.08 -4.79
C ILE A 139 -1.93 5.23 -5.64
N VAL A 140 -2.46 4.19 -6.26
CA VAL A 140 -1.69 3.22 -7.05
C VAL A 140 -2.26 3.16 -8.47
N CYS A 141 -1.39 3.32 -9.46
CA CYS A 141 -1.75 3.11 -10.86
C CYS A 141 -1.61 1.62 -11.20
N PRO A 142 -2.72 0.89 -11.49
CA PRO A 142 -2.66 -0.55 -11.70
C PRO A 142 -2.28 -0.94 -13.12
N SER A 143 -2.31 0.00 -14.07
CA SER A 143 -1.96 -0.24 -15.46
C SER A 143 -1.88 1.06 -16.25
N PHE A 144 -1.14 1.04 -17.35
CA PHE A 144 -1.09 2.13 -18.32
C PHE A 144 -0.94 1.57 -19.75
N LYS A 145 -1.21 2.41 -20.75
CA LYS A 145 -0.97 2.07 -22.16
C LYS A 145 0.54 2.04 -22.39
N VAL A 146 1.13 0.85 -22.31
CA VAL A 146 2.58 0.67 -22.47
C VAL A 146 3.00 1.12 -23.87
N PRO A 147 3.92 2.10 -24.01
CA PRO A 147 4.40 2.55 -25.31
C PRO A 147 5.32 1.54 -25.98
N GLU A 148 5.54 1.69 -27.29
CA GLU A 148 6.37 0.77 -28.07
C GLU A 148 7.88 1.09 -27.97
N THR A 149 8.27 2.25 -27.40
CA THR A 149 9.65 2.72 -27.34
C THR A 149 10.07 3.09 -25.92
N LEU A 150 11.37 3.00 -25.61
CA LEU A 150 11.93 3.48 -24.34
C LEU A 150 11.75 4.99 -24.16
N ALA A 151 11.76 5.77 -25.24
CA ALA A 151 11.46 7.20 -25.18
C ALA A 151 10.05 7.48 -24.65
N GLY A 152 9.04 6.77 -25.17
CA GLY A 152 7.67 6.86 -24.67
C GLY A 152 7.54 6.35 -23.24
N LEU A 153 8.25 5.28 -22.87
CA LEU A 153 8.28 4.78 -21.50
C LEU A 153 8.91 5.79 -20.54
N LYS A 154 9.95 6.52 -20.98
CA LYS A 154 10.53 7.61 -20.21
C LYS A 154 9.52 8.74 -19.97
N THR A 155 8.71 9.08 -20.98
CA THR A 155 7.63 10.07 -20.83
C THR A 155 6.62 9.61 -19.74
N TYR A 156 6.25 8.34 -19.70
CA TYR A 156 5.40 7.82 -18.62
C TYR A 156 6.10 7.84 -17.25
N CYS A 157 7.40 7.56 -17.16
CA CYS A 157 8.15 7.71 -15.90
C CYS A 157 8.14 9.15 -15.39
N ASP A 158 8.29 10.13 -16.30
CA ASP A 158 8.23 11.55 -15.94
C ASP A 158 6.81 11.97 -15.50
N TYR A 159 5.79 11.44 -16.17
CA TYR A 159 4.40 11.62 -15.78
C TYR A 159 4.11 11.05 -14.38
N PHE A 160 4.56 9.84 -14.08
CA PHE A 160 4.41 9.25 -12.75
C PHE A 160 5.15 10.03 -11.67
N ASN A 161 6.34 10.56 -11.97
CA ASN A 161 7.05 11.47 -11.07
C ASN A 161 6.22 12.74 -10.77
N ALA A 162 5.60 13.34 -11.80
CA ALA A 162 4.76 14.52 -11.63
C ALA A 162 3.52 14.23 -10.75
N ILE A 163 2.86 13.09 -10.97
CA ILE A 163 1.73 12.64 -10.14
C ILE A 163 2.19 12.41 -8.70
N GLY A 164 3.32 11.71 -8.52
CA GLY A 164 3.87 11.39 -7.21
C GLY A 164 4.23 12.63 -6.39
N ALA A 165 4.89 13.60 -7.03
CA ALA A 165 5.18 14.89 -6.40
C ALA A 165 3.90 15.58 -5.91
N LYS A 166 2.83 15.57 -6.73
CA LYS A 166 1.54 16.15 -6.37
C LYS A 166 0.83 15.39 -5.25
N CYS A 167 0.89 14.06 -5.24
CA CYS A 167 0.38 13.24 -4.14
C CYS A 167 1.12 13.57 -2.84
N ARG A 168 2.44 13.68 -2.87
CA ARG A 168 3.27 14.03 -1.72
C ARG A 168 2.94 15.41 -1.15
N GLU A 169 2.72 16.42 -2.00
CA GLU A 169 2.24 17.76 -1.59
C GLU A 169 0.90 17.70 -0.85
N ASN A 170 0.08 16.68 -1.15
CA ASN A 170 -1.21 16.45 -0.51
C ASN A 170 -1.15 15.49 0.68
N GLY A 171 0.04 15.02 1.08
CA GLY A 171 0.24 14.11 2.20
C GLY A 171 -0.09 12.65 1.90
N MET A 172 -0.12 12.28 0.62
CA MET A 172 -0.30 10.91 0.12
C MET A 172 0.93 10.46 -0.65
N LEU A 173 1.04 9.16 -0.91
CA LEU A 173 2.09 8.60 -1.75
C LEU A 173 1.47 7.99 -3.01
N PHE A 174 2.21 8.08 -4.13
CA PHE A 174 1.82 7.49 -5.41
C PHE A 174 2.70 6.29 -5.72
N GLY A 175 2.08 5.23 -6.24
CA GLY A 175 2.77 4.02 -6.65
C GLY A 175 2.28 3.42 -7.96
N TYR A 176 3.02 2.42 -8.42
CA TYR A 176 2.68 1.62 -9.58
C TYR A 176 2.55 0.15 -9.21
N HIS A 177 1.45 -0.50 -9.61
CA HIS A 177 1.21 -1.92 -9.45
C HIS A 177 1.51 -2.68 -10.75
N ASN A 178 2.24 -3.77 -10.65
CA ASN A 178 2.60 -4.57 -11.81
C ASN A 178 1.65 -5.74 -12.06
N HIS A 179 1.52 -6.06 -13.34
CA HIS A 179 1.11 -7.37 -13.83
C HIS A 179 2.32 -8.13 -14.40
N SER A 180 2.06 -9.16 -15.22
CA SER A 180 3.15 -9.93 -15.83
C SER A 180 3.74 -9.28 -17.09
N HIS A 181 3.03 -8.36 -17.72
CA HIS A 181 3.45 -7.78 -18.99
C HIS A 181 4.58 -6.76 -18.86
N GLU A 182 4.78 -6.15 -17.71
CA GLU A 182 5.89 -5.23 -17.44
C GLU A 182 7.24 -5.94 -17.33
N PHE A 183 7.24 -7.25 -17.20
CA PHE A 183 8.46 -8.07 -17.27
C PHE A 183 8.86 -8.44 -18.72
N LYS A 184 8.08 -7.99 -19.72
CA LYS A 184 8.49 -8.01 -21.12
C LYS A 184 9.49 -6.89 -21.40
N LYS A 185 10.06 -6.93 -22.61
CA LYS A 185 11.09 -5.97 -23.05
C LYS A 185 10.56 -5.02 -24.12
N ILE A 186 11.06 -3.80 -24.06
CA ILE A 186 11.07 -2.81 -25.13
C ILE A 186 12.54 -2.55 -25.44
N GLU A 187 12.95 -2.63 -26.71
CA GLU A 187 14.33 -2.39 -27.13
C GLU A 187 15.39 -3.12 -26.27
N ASP A 188 15.15 -4.42 -25.99
CA ASP A 188 15.99 -5.26 -25.12
C ASP A 188 16.01 -4.92 -23.62
N THR A 189 15.28 -3.91 -23.17
CA THR A 189 15.17 -3.48 -21.77
C THR A 189 13.87 -3.95 -21.13
N VAL A 190 13.92 -4.55 -19.92
CA VAL A 190 12.73 -4.95 -19.16
C VAL A 190 11.98 -3.71 -18.70
N ILE A 191 10.69 -3.61 -19.03
CA ILE A 191 9.84 -2.44 -18.74
C ILE A 191 9.84 -2.12 -17.24
N TYR A 192 9.59 -3.10 -16.39
CA TYR A 192 9.50 -2.90 -14.94
C TYR A 192 10.80 -2.37 -14.33
N GLU A 193 11.93 -2.92 -14.73
CA GLU A 193 13.23 -2.46 -14.26
C GLU A 193 13.55 -1.05 -14.77
N TYR A 194 13.21 -0.76 -16.03
CA TYR A 194 13.36 0.60 -16.57
C TYR A 194 12.54 1.62 -15.75
N MET A 195 11.29 1.27 -15.39
CA MET A 195 10.46 2.14 -14.55
C MET A 195 11.09 2.35 -13.15
N LEU A 196 11.60 1.29 -12.52
CA LEU A 196 12.30 1.36 -11.22
C LEU A 196 13.52 2.29 -11.27
N GLU A 197 14.26 2.29 -12.39
CA GLU A 197 15.49 3.07 -12.58
C GLU A 197 15.23 4.52 -13.02
N ASN A 198 14.08 4.80 -13.66
CA ASN A 198 13.77 6.10 -14.25
C ASN A 198 12.65 6.87 -13.52
N THR A 199 12.15 6.36 -12.40
CA THR A 199 11.24 7.08 -11.51
C THR A 199 11.95 7.52 -10.23
N ASN A 200 11.59 8.72 -9.73
CA ASN A 200 12.14 9.25 -8.50
C ASN A 200 11.60 8.46 -7.28
N PRO A 201 12.45 7.84 -6.46
CA PRO A 201 12.00 7.07 -5.30
C PRO A 201 11.30 7.89 -4.22
N GLU A 202 11.42 9.22 -4.20
CA GLU A 202 10.67 10.08 -3.29
C GLU A 202 9.23 10.33 -3.74
N ASP A 203 8.96 10.15 -5.03
CA ASP A 203 7.66 10.44 -5.65
C ASP A 203 6.90 9.18 -6.02
N VAL A 204 7.60 8.11 -6.44
CA VAL A 204 6.98 6.88 -6.94
C VAL A 204 7.52 5.67 -6.18
N PHE A 205 6.64 4.98 -5.47
CA PHE A 205 6.93 3.64 -4.96
C PHE A 205 6.37 2.56 -5.91
N PHE A 206 6.69 1.31 -5.66
CA PHE A 206 6.09 0.18 -6.37
C PHE A 206 5.26 -0.65 -5.40
N GLU A 207 4.03 -0.95 -5.81
CA GLU A 207 3.21 -1.99 -5.22
C GLU A 207 3.46 -3.26 -6.01
N MET A 208 4.35 -4.13 -5.48
CA MET A 208 4.65 -5.37 -6.19
C MET A 208 3.54 -6.39 -5.98
N ASP A 209 2.86 -6.77 -7.05
CA ASP A 209 2.08 -8.00 -7.08
C ASP A 209 3.03 -9.18 -7.24
N VAL A 210 3.12 -9.98 -6.18
CA VAL A 210 4.10 -11.07 -6.09
C VAL A 210 3.75 -12.25 -7.01
N TYR A 211 2.45 -12.50 -7.25
CA TYR A 211 2.00 -13.53 -8.18
C TYR A 211 2.30 -13.14 -9.63
N TRP A 212 1.93 -11.91 -10.01
CA TRP A 212 2.19 -11.44 -11.37
C TRP A 212 3.67 -11.29 -11.68
N ALA A 213 4.51 -10.98 -10.68
CA ALA A 213 5.97 -11.02 -10.86
C ALA A 213 6.44 -12.43 -11.20
N VAL A 214 5.98 -13.46 -10.46
CA VAL A 214 6.31 -14.88 -10.76
C VAL A 214 5.78 -15.28 -12.14
N MET A 215 4.56 -14.87 -12.51
CA MET A 215 4.02 -15.13 -13.85
C MET A 215 4.81 -14.43 -14.95
N GLY A 216 5.40 -13.27 -14.65
CA GLY A 216 6.35 -12.55 -15.49
C GLY A 216 7.76 -13.19 -15.52
N LYS A 217 7.97 -14.31 -14.82
CA LYS A 217 9.25 -15.02 -14.67
C LYS A 217 10.32 -14.17 -13.94
N ALA A 218 9.87 -13.27 -13.06
CA ALA A 218 10.71 -12.51 -12.15
C ALA A 218 10.58 -13.09 -10.73
N TYR A 219 11.65 -12.93 -9.94
CA TYR A 219 11.69 -13.39 -8.57
C TYR A 219 11.60 -12.18 -7.62
N PRO A 220 10.50 -12.02 -6.84
CA PRO A 220 10.31 -10.86 -5.97
C PRO A 220 11.52 -10.54 -5.09
N VAL A 221 12.10 -11.53 -4.43
CA VAL A 221 13.24 -11.33 -3.51
C VAL A 221 14.50 -10.84 -4.22
N GLU A 222 14.74 -11.25 -5.48
CA GLU A 222 15.86 -10.72 -6.27
C GLU A 222 15.64 -9.25 -6.62
N LEU A 223 14.41 -8.88 -6.97
CA LEU A 223 14.05 -7.48 -7.21
C LEU A 223 14.17 -6.63 -5.94
N PHE A 224 13.77 -7.15 -4.78
CA PHE A 224 13.97 -6.46 -3.50
C PHE A 224 15.44 -6.16 -3.22
N ARG A 225 16.32 -7.12 -3.50
CA ARG A 225 17.78 -6.96 -3.34
C ARG A 225 18.39 -6.00 -4.36
N LYS A 226 17.88 -6.02 -5.59
CA LYS A 226 18.36 -5.14 -6.67
C LYS A 226 17.91 -3.69 -6.47
N TYR A 227 16.69 -3.50 -5.96
CA TYR A 227 16.04 -2.20 -5.79
C TYR A 227 15.52 -2.01 -4.35
N PRO A 228 16.40 -1.99 -3.33
CA PRO A 228 15.98 -1.95 -1.94
C PRO A 228 15.19 -0.67 -1.62
N GLY A 229 14.12 -0.83 -0.82
CA GLY A 229 13.30 0.28 -0.38
C GLY A 229 12.27 0.80 -1.39
N ARG A 230 12.18 0.21 -2.60
CA ARG A 230 11.27 0.67 -3.65
C ARG A 230 9.86 0.09 -3.54
N PHE A 231 9.64 -0.98 -2.77
CA PHE A 231 8.40 -1.74 -2.73
C PHE A 231 7.63 -1.48 -1.43
N THR A 232 7.00 -0.31 -1.34
CA THR A 232 6.28 0.16 -0.14
C THR A 232 5.03 -0.65 0.16
N LEU A 233 4.34 -1.11 -0.89
CA LEU A 233 3.21 -2.03 -0.81
C LEU A 233 3.54 -3.35 -1.50
N LEU A 234 2.95 -4.44 -1.01
CA LEU A 234 2.92 -5.72 -1.71
C LEU A 234 1.47 -6.15 -1.91
N HIS A 235 1.13 -6.56 -3.13
CA HIS A 235 -0.07 -7.36 -3.39
C HIS A 235 0.25 -8.81 -3.12
N ILE A 236 -0.40 -9.34 -2.08
CA ILE A 236 -0.28 -10.75 -1.67
C ILE A 236 -1.36 -11.52 -2.40
N LYS A 237 -0.97 -12.09 -3.52
CA LYS A 237 -1.82 -12.79 -4.49
C LYS A 237 -1.24 -14.15 -4.85
N ASP A 238 -2.11 -15.10 -5.17
CA ASP A 238 -1.77 -16.38 -5.77
C ASP A 238 -2.76 -16.69 -6.92
N HIS A 239 -2.69 -17.88 -7.52
CA HIS A 239 -3.54 -18.24 -8.65
C HIS A 239 -5.03 -18.29 -8.29
N ARG A 240 -5.36 -18.84 -7.11
CA ARG A 240 -6.72 -18.92 -6.55
C ARG A 240 -6.68 -18.61 -5.07
N GLU A 241 -6.38 -19.60 -4.24
CA GLU A 241 -6.24 -19.45 -2.80
C GLU A 241 -4.78 -19.18 -2.43
N LEU A 242 -4.54 -18.30 -1.47
CA LEU A 242 -3.18 -17.95 -1.05
C LEU A 242 -2.41 -19.17 -0.55
N GLY A 243 -1.27 -19.43 -1.18
CA GLY A 243 -0.38 -20.54 -0.84
C GLY A 243 -0.74 -21.87 -1.49
N GLU A 244 -1.91 -22.00 -2.12
CA GLU A 244 -2.36 -23.26 -2.73
C GLU A 244 -1.47 -23.69 -3.90
N SER A 245 -1.07 -22.75 -4.74
CA SER A 245 -0.28 -23.06 -5.94
C SER A 245 1.14 -23.53 -5.62
N GLY A 246 1.69 -23.13 -4.50
CA GLY A 246 3.09 -23.34 -4.13
C GLY A 246 4.10 -22.60 -5.03
N MET A 247 3.64 -21.78 -5.99
CA MET A 247 4.50 -21.04 -6.92
C MET A 247 5.04 -19.75 -6.32
N VAL A 248 4.27 -19.10 -5.44
CA VAL A 248 4.65 -17.86 -4.78
C VAL A 248 5.33 -18.20 -3.46
N GLY A 249 6.59 -17.87 -3.33
CA GLY A 249 7.39 -18.17 -2.13
C GLY A 249 7.13 -17.16 -0.99
N PHE A 250 5.91 -17.13 -0.42
CA PHE A 250 5.50 -16.16 0.59
C PHE A 250 6.45 -16.07 1.78
N ASP A 251 6.95 -17.22 2.29
CA ASP A 251 7.94 -17.25 3.38
C ASP A 251 9.20 -16.45 3.06
N ALA A 252 9.73 -16.59 1.84
CA ALA A 252 10.90 -15.87 1.40
C ALA A 252 10.59 -14.38 1.20
N ILE A 253 9.42 -14.04 0.68
CA ILE A 253 8.94 -12.67 0.48
C ILE A 253 8.87 -11.94 1.81
N PHE A 254 8.13 -12.48 2.79
CA PHE A 254 7.98 -11.85 4.10
C PHE A 254 9.28 -11.77 4.91
N LYS A 255 10.18 -12.75 4.77
CA LYS A 255 11.53 -12.70 5.39
C LYS A 255 12.42 -11.60 4.82
N ASN A 256 12.14 -11.11 3.62
CA ASN A 256 12.88 -10.04 2.97
C ASN A 256 12.07 -8.73 2.84
N ALA A 257 10.95 -8.61 3.56
CA ALA A 257 10.06 -7.44 3.52
C ALA A 257 10.76 -6.12 3.92
N ASP A 258 11.69 -6.19 4.87
CA ASP A 258 12.51 -5.02 5.28
C ASP A 258 13.40 -4.53 4.13
N ILE A 259 13.98 -5.43 3.34
CA ILE A 259 14.80 -5.08 2.16
C ILE A 259 13.92 -4.44 1.10
N ALA A 260 12.71 -4.96 0.90
CA ALA A 260 11.71 -4.39 -0.01
C ALA A 260 11.35 -2.95 0.38
N GLY A 261 11.39 -2.61 1.67
CA GLY A 261 10.88 -1.37 2.24
C GLY A 261 9.39 -1.41 2.51
N MET A 262 8.80 -2.62 2.61
CA MET A 262 7.37 -2.83 2.81
C MET A 262 6.88 -2.13 4.07
N LYS A 263 5.81 -1.36 3.93
CA LYS A 263 5.09 -0.70 5.02
C LYS A 263 3.73 -1.33 5.26
N ASP A 264 3.03 -1.64 4.19
CA ASP A 264 1.71 -2.25 4.22
C ASP A 264 1.64 -3.34 3.14
N PHE A 265 0.61 -4.18 3.20
CA PHE A 265 0.32 -5.14 2.14
C PHE A 265 -1.20 -5.30 1.95
N VAL A 266 -1.58 -5.71 0.76
CA VAL A 266 -2.97 -5.89 0.33
C VAL A 266 -3.15 -7.32 -0.17
N VAL A 267 -4.18 -8.00 0.32
CA VAL A 267 -4.57 -9.33 -0.16
C VAL A 267 -5.46 -9.17 -1.39
N GLU A 268 -5.18 -9.89 -2.46
CA GLU A 268 -6.04 -9.97 -3.65
C GLU A 268 -6.26 -11.43 -4.08
N LEU A 269 -7.51 -11.76 -4.48
CA LEU A 269 -7.91 -13.07 -4.99
C LEU A 269 -8.62 -12.95 -6.34
#